data_ea2ac75742a192e55c97e9b7aba4c3e1
#
_entry.id   ea2ac75742a192e55c97e9b7aba4c3e1
#
_cell.length_a   1.000
_cell.length_b   1.000
_cell.length_c   1.000
_cell.angle_alpha   90.00
_cell.angle_beta   90.00
_cell.angle_gamma   90.00
#
_symmetry.space_group_name_H-M   'P 1'
#
loop_
_entity.id
_entity.type
_entity.pdbx_description
1 polymer ?
#
loop_
_entity_poly.entity_id
_entity_poly.type
_entity_poly.pdbx_seq_one_letter_code
_entity_poly.pdbx_strand_id
1 'polypeptide(L)'
;GYRYYSASQIDYLDTILIMKKIGFSLDEIKEHMLHYNIDSSLAALKRQVSVIDRQIQELRLIRNRVLHRCGQMEEAKEHRGNDGAVTIESQDAQYLLFRKVKAPYTLKEISIATKQCFVDSSQKHLPIYFQTGVIVPLKNIRDGRFTEASMAFLPIDRTGEAPNILRLPAGTCACIYHVGDYPSIGRSYRKLLDYCAAHNWSIVSDAYEFCINDYITSRDENEYITKIVFYVESARP
;
A
#
# COMPACT_ATOMS: atom_id res chain seq x y z
N GLY A 1 -15.18 -34.32 -39.91
CA GLY A 1 -15.84 -35.48 -39.32
C GLY A 1 -16.31 -35.16 -37.91
N TYR A 2 -17.51 -35.60 -37.56
CA TYR A 2 -18.04 -35.45 -36.19
C TYR A 2 -17.34 -36.44 -35.27
N ARG A 3 -17.02 -35.96 -34.01
CA ARG A 3 -16.46 -36.84 -32.97
C ARG A 3 -17.64 -37.43 -32.20
N TYR A 4 -17.64 -38.73 -31.99
CA TYR A 4 -18.60 -39.47 -31.20
C TYR A 4 -17.93 -39.93 -29.91
N TYR A 5 -18.65 -39.80 -28.80
CA TYR A 5 -18.17 -40.23 -27.48
C TYR A 5 -19.13 -41.28 -26.89
N SER A 6 -18.60 -42.28 -26.24
CA SER A 6 -19.39 -43.26 -25.49
C SER A 6 -19.92 -42.61 -24.16
N ALA A 7 -20.96 -43.21 -23.58
CA ALA A 7 -21.49 -42.78 -22.30
C ALA A 7 -20.40 -42.71 -21.20
N SER A 8 -19.54 -43.74 -21.14
CA SER A 8 -18.43 -43.76 -20.18
C SER A 8 -17.38 -42.67 -20.43
N GLN A 9 -17.16 -42.25 -21.68
CA GLN A 9 -16.29 -41.12 -21.98
C GLN A 9 -16.89 -39.80 -21.53
N ILE A 10 -18.22 -39.68 -21.52
CA ILE A 10 -18.90 -38.49 -21.00
C ILE A 10 -18.70 -38.38 -19.47
N ASP A 11 -18.80 -39.46 -18.72
CA ASP A 11 -18.54 -39.48 -17.28
C ASP A 11 -17.10 -39.04 -16.95
N TYR A 12 -16.12 -39.45 -17.76
CA TYR A 12 -14.73 -38.99 -17.63
C TYR A 12 -14.60 -37.48 -17.94
N LEU A 13 -15.31 -36.97 -18.94
CA LEU A 13 -15.28 -35.54 -19.27
C LEU A 13 -15.86 -34.69 -18.11
N ASP A 14 -16.96 -35.16 -17.50
CA ASP A 14 -17.56 -34.48 -16.34
C ASP A 14 -16.57 -34.45 -15.16
N THR A 15 -15.88 -35.56 -14.88
CA THR A 15 -14.83 -35.62 -13.85
C THR A 15 -13.71 -34.62 -14.15
N ILE A 16 -13.21 -34.56 -15.40
CA ILE A 16 -12.18 -33.60 -15.81
C ILE A 16 -12.67 -32.18 -15.62
N LEU A 17 -13.90 -31.83 -16.01
CA LEU A 17 -14.48 -30.50 -15.85
C LEU A 17 -14.60 -30.10 -14.38
N ILE A 18 -15.07 -31.00 -13.53
CA ILE A 18 -15.16 -30.77 -12.07
C ILE A 18 -13.77 -30.52 -11.49
N MET A 19 -12.78 -31.37 -11.79
CA MET A 19 -11.42 -31.21 -11.28
C MET A 19 -10.77 -29.90 -11.78
N LYS A 20 -10.99 -29.54 -13.05
CA LYS A 20 -10.56 -28.22 -13.59
C LYS A 20 -11.20 -27.06 -12.83
N LYS A 21 -12.50 -27.12 -12.55
CA LYS A 21 -13.24 -26.09 -11.80
C LYS A 21 -12.73 -25.95 -10.37
N ILE A 22 -12.29 -27.03 -9.77
CA ILE A 22 -11.66 -27.04 -8.42
C ILE A 22 -10.24 -26.45 -8.47
N GLY A 23 -9.60 -26.40 -9.66
CA GLY A 23 -8.30 -25.77 -9.87
C GLY A 23 -7.14 -26.74 -10.11
N PHE A 24 -7.41 -28.02 -10.42
CA PHE A 24 -6.37 -28.95 -10.84
C PHE A 24 -5.84 -28.61 -12.24
N SER A 25 -4.53 -28.77 -12.47
CA SER A 25 -3.92 -28.73 -13.79
C SER A 25 -4.32 -29.96 -14.62
N LEU A 26 -4.18 -29.90 -15.93
CA LEU A 26 -4.47 -31.06 -16.79
C LEU A 26 -3.52 -32.24 -16.51
N ASP A 27 -2.27 -31.96 -16.16
CA ASP A 27 -1.29 -33.00 -15.82
C ASP A 27 -1.64 -33.70 -14.52
N GLU A 28 -2.05 -32.97 -13.48
CA GLU A 28 -2.55 -33.53 -12.23
C GLU A 28 -3.81 -34.38 -12.43
N ILE A 29 -4.73 -33.93 -13.28
CA ILE A 29 -5.93 -34.68 -13.62
C ILE A 29 -5.57 -35.97 -14.35
N LYS A 30 -4.66 -35.92 -15.32
CA LYS A 30 -4.20 -37.06 -16.07
C LYS A 30 -3.53 -38.09 -15.15
N GLU A 31 -2.61 -37.68 -14.30
CA GLU A 31 -1.96 -38.53 -13.32
C GLU A 31 -2.97 -39.15 -12.35
N HIS A 32 -3.91 -38.37 -11.86
CA HIS A 32 -4.98 -38.84 -10.99
C HIS A 32 -5.81 -39.93 -11.67
N MET A 33 -6.23 -39.71 -12.92
CA MET A 33 -7.06 -40.67 -13.67
C MET A 33 -6.34 -41.97 -14.05
N LEU A 34 -5.02 -41.96 -14.05
CA LEU A 34 -4.23 -43.19 -14.34
C LEU A 34 -4.10 -44.13 -13.10
N HIS A 35 -4.07 -43.56 -11.91
CA HIS A 35 -3.73 -44.27 -10.67
C HIS A 35 -4.69 -43.95 -9.49
N TYR A 36 -5.94 -43.61 -9.79
CA TYR A 36 -6.86 -43.20 -8.72
C TYR A 36 -7.35 -44.40 -7.87
N ASN A 37 -7.31 -44.18 -6.60
CA ASN A 37 -7.98 -44.96 -5.58
C ASN A 37 -8.47 -43.98 -4.48
N ILE A 38 -9.19 -44.47 -3.49
CA ILE A 38 -9.78 -43.59 -2.47
C ILE A 38 -8.73 -42.77 -1.72
N ASP A 39 -7.58 -43.37 -1.42
CA ASP A 39 -6.52 -42.70 -0.64
C ASP A 39 -5.83 -41.62 -1.47
N SER A 40 -5.48 -41.91 -2.73
CA SER A 40 -4.85 -40.95 -3.65
C SER A 40 -5.80 -39.79 -3.97
N SER A 41 -7.09 -40.10 -4.17
CA SER A 41 -8.12 -39.10 -4.41
C SER A 41 -8.32 -38.18 -3.19
N LEU A 42 -8.41 -38.74 -1.99
CA LEU A 42 -8.53 -37.99 -0.77
C LEU A 42 -7.31 -37.10 -0.51
N ALA A 43 -6.11 -37.63 -0.75
CA ALA A 43 -4.87 -36.84 -0.62
C ALA A 43 -4.81 -35.68 -1.64
N ALA A 44 -5.22 -35.90 -2.89
CA ALA A 44 -5.29 -34.85 -3.91
C ALA A 44 -6.29 -33.74 -3.54
N LEU A 45 -7.50 -34.09 -3.11
CA LEU A 45 -8.51 -33.15 -2.67
C LEU A 45 -8.07 -32.34 -1.44
N LYS A 46 -7.44 -32.97 -0.44
CA LYS A 46 -6.88 -32.26 0.72
C LYS A 46 -5.79 -31.27 0.34
N ARG A 47 -4.89 -31.62 -0.62
CA ARG A 47 -3.90 -30.67 -1.15
C ARG A 47 -4.59 -29.48 -1.81
N GLN A 48 -5.64 -29.74 -2.60
CA GLN A 48 -6.36 -28.66 -3.30
C GLN A 48 -7.11 -27.72 -2.30
N VAL A 49 -7.68 -28.26 -1.24
CA VAL A 49 -8.24 -27.44 -0.15
C VAL A 49 -7.18 -26.48 0.41
N SER A 50 -5.96 -26.97 0.67
CA SER A 50 -4.86 -26.12 1.17
C SER A 50 -4.43 -25.02 0.18
N VAL A 51 -4.50 -25.30 -1.13
CA VAL A 51 -4.25 -24.30 -2.18
C VAL A 51 -5.33 -23.24 -2.17
N ILE A 52 -6.60 -23.65 -2.12
CA ILE A 52 -7.75 -22.73 -2.07
C ILE A 52 -7.71 -21.88 -0.80
N ASP A 53 -7.41 -22.45 0.36
CA ASP A 53 -7.30 -21.69 1.62
C ASP A 53 -6.22 -20.60 1.53
N ARG A 54 -5.09 -20.91 0.90
CA ARG A 54 -4.02 -19.91 0.65
C ARG A 54 -4.50 -18.78 -0.25
N GLN A 55 -5.19 -19.12 -1.35
CA GLN A 55 -5.77 -18.12 -2.25
C GLN A 55 -6.81 -17.24 -1.55
N ILE A 56 -7.64 -17.83 -0.69
CA ILE A 56 -8.62 -17.08 0.13
C ILE A 56 -7.88 -16.09 1.06
N GLN A 57 -6.78 -16.51 1.70
CA GLN A 57 -6.00 -15.62 2.56
C GLN A 57 -5.37 -14.47 1.76
N GLU A 58 -4.80 -14.75 0.60
CA GLU A 58 -4.24 -13.73 -0.29
C GLU A 58 -5.31 -12.73 -0.73
N LEU A 59 -6.49 -13.21 -1.16
CA LEU A 59 -7.60 -12.35 -1.57
C LEU A 59 -8.14 -11.50 -0.41
N ARG A 60 -8.19 -12.03 0.80
CA ARG A 60 -8.57 -11.28 2.01
C ARG A 60 -7.59 -10.13 2.29
N LEU A 61 -6.29 -10.39 2.16
CA LEU A 61 -5.28 -9.34 2.31
C LEU A 61 -5.44 -8.25 1.25
N ILE A 62 -5.61 -8.62 -0.01
CA ILE A 62 -5.84 -7.67 -1.11
C ILE A 62 -7.10 -6.84 -0.83
N ARG A 63 -8.22 -7.49 -0.47
CA ARG A 63 -9.47 -6.81 -0.13
C ARG A 63 -9.29 -5.77 0.96
N ASN A 64 -8.59 -6.12 2.05
CA ASN A 64 -8.38 -5.21 3.18
C ASN A 64 -7.58 -3.97 2.74
N ARG A 65 -6.59 -4.14 1.85
CA ARG A 65 -5.81 -3.01 1.29
C ARG A 65 -6.66 -2.10 0.42
N VAL A 66 -7.50 -2.68 -0.43
CA VAL A 66 -8.43 -1.89 -1.25
C VAL A 66 -9.39 -1.11 -0.37
N LEU A 67 -9.96 -1.73 0.67
CA LEU A 67 -10.84 -1.04 1.63
C LEU A 67 -10.12 0.07 2.39
N HIS A 68 -8.88 -0.16 2.83
CA HIS A 68 -8.08 0.88 3.48
C HIS A 68 -7.87 2.08 2.54
N ARG A 69 -7.53 1.81 1.26
CA ARG A 69 -7.39 2.86 0.25
C ARG A 69 -8.69 3.63 0.00
N CYS A 70 -9.82 2.92 -0.09
CA CYS A 70 -11.13 3.57 -0.21
C CYS A 70 -11.38 4.52 0.96
N GLY A 71 -11.17 4.06 2.22
CA GLY A 71 -11.36 4.90 3.41
C GLY A 71 -10.47 6.16 3.40
N GLN A 72 -9.20 6.04 3.00
CA GLN A 72 -8.31 7.20 2.86
C GLN A 72 -8.81 8.19 1.80
N MET A 73 -9.33 7.70 0.67
CA MET A 73 -9.87 8.57 -0.38
C MET A 73 -11.18 9.22 0.04
N GLU A 74 -12.04 8.53 0.78
CA GLU A 74 -13.27 9.07 1.34
C GLU A 74 -12.95 10.17 2.36
N GLU A 75 -12.04 9.91 3.31
CA GLU A 75 -11.55 10.89 4.28
C GLU A 75 -10.98 12.14 3.57
N ALA A 76 -10.11 11.94 2.58
CA ALA A 76 -9.54 13.05 1.82
C ALA A 76 -10.61 13.86 1.05
N LYS A 77 -11.66 13.20 0.56
CA LYS A 77 -12.78 13.86 -0.10
C LYS A 77 -13.57 14.76 0.84
N GLU A 78 -13.74 14.34 2.09
CA GLU A 78 -14.39 15.17 3.12
C GLU A 78 -13.57 16.44 3.44
N HIS A 79 -12.24 16.31 3.40
CA HIS A 79 -11.33 17.45 3.63
C HIS A 79 -11.11 18.35 2.40
N ARG A 80 -11.59 17.97 1.22
CA ARG A 80 -11.42 18.73 -0.04
C ARG A 80 -12.01 20.14 0.01
N GLY A 81 -13.04 20.37 0.85
CA GLY A 81 -13.65 21.69 1.07
C GLY A 81 -13.04 22.51 2.21
N ASN A 82 -12.22 21.90 3.07
CA ASN A 82 -11.57 22.52 4.23
C ASN A 82 -10.06 22.64 3.98
N ASP A 83 -9.65 23.43 2.98
CA ASP A 83 -8.24 23.62 2.60
C ASP A 83 -7.40 24.01 3.82
N GLY A 84 -6.75 23.01 4.42
CA GLY A 84 -5.73 23.20 5.42
C GLY A 84 -6.18 23.32 6.88
N ALA A 85 -7.25 22.67 7.31
CA ALA A 85 -7.47 22.44 8.73
C ALA A 85 -6.43 21.48 9.29
N VAL A 86 -5.75 21.88 10.38
CA VAL A 86 -4.83 21.01 11.10
C VAL A 86 -5.60 20.18 12.11
N THR A 87 -5.35 18.88 12.13
CA THR A 87 -5.93 17.93 13.10
C THR A 87 -4.84 17.32 13.97
N ILE A 88 -5.18 16.97 15.21
CA ILE A 88 -4.34 16.14 16.08
C ILE A 88 -4.99 14.77 16.14
N GLU A 89 -4.24 13.75 15.68
CA GLU A 89 -4.73 12.39 15.49
C GLU A 89 -3.82 11.39 16.21
N SER A 90 -4.39 10.28 16.66
CA SER A 90 -3.60 9.09 17.06
C SER A 90 -3.37 8.23 15.84
N GLN A 91 -2.12 7.96 15.52
CA GLN A 91 -1.73 7.07 14.43
C GLN A 91 -1.26 5.73 14.99
N ASP A 92 -1.70 4.65 14.36
CA ASP A 92 -1.20 3.31 14.64
C ASP A 92 0.22 3.12 14.10
N ALA A 93 0.91 2.10 14.62
CA ALA A 93 2.22 1.73 14.10
C ALA A 93 2.14 1.28 12.64
N GLN A 94 3.02 1.80 11.80
CA GLN A 94 3.08 1.52 10.37
C GLN A 94 4.46 1.03 9.97
N TYR A 95 4.53 0.32 8.84
CA TYR A 95 5.78 -0.10 8.24
C TYR A 95 5.91 0.50 6.84
N LEU A 96 7.07 1.05 6.54
CA LEU A 96 7.36 1.72 5.28
C LEU A 96 8.54 1.03 4.61
N LEU A 97 8.36 0.55 3.40
CA LEU A 97 9.45 0.15 2.53
C LEU A 97 10.00 1.40 1.87
N PHE A 98 11.27 1.76 2.09
CA PHE A 98 11.80 3.02 1.62
C PHE A 98 13.04 2.89 0.73
N ARG A 99 13.30 3.92 -0.05
CA ARG A 99 14.53 4.18 -0.79
C ARG A 99 14.96 5.63 -0.60
N LYS A 100 16.28 5.84 -0.44
CA LYS A 100 16.85 7.19 -0.37
C LYS A 100 16.71 7.90 -1.71
N VAL A 101 16.31 9.16 -1.68
CA VAL A 101 16.30 10.03 -2.84
C VAL A 101 17.71 10.57 -3.05
N LYS A 102 18.20 10.57 -4.29
CA LYS A 102 19.53 11.08 -4.63
C LYS A 102 19.51 12.59 -4.82
N ALA A 103 20.63 13.25 -4.54
CA ALA A 103 20.81 14.65 -4.93
C ALA A 103 20.67 14.78 -6.47
N PRO A 104 20.08 15.84 -6.98
CA PRO A 104 19.68 17.08 -6.30
C PRO A 104 18.25 17.11 -5.72
N TYR A 105 17.69 15.99 -5.34
CA TYR A 105 16.39 15.83 -4.64
C TYR A 105 15.18 16.35 -5.44
N THR A 106 15.27 16.30 -6.77
CA THR A 106 14.18 16.71 -7.65
C THR A 106 13.04 15.72 -7.69
N LEU A 107 11.89 16.13 -8.21
CA LEU A 107 10.74 15.24 -8.46
C LEU A 107 11.11 14.02 -9.31
N LYS A 108 12.07 14.17 -10.25
CA LYS A 108 12.60 13.05 -11.03
C LYS A 108 13.29 12.01 -10.13
N GLU A 109 14.14 12.47 -9.21
CA GLU A 109 14.85 11.56 -8.29
C GLU A 109 13.89 10.90 -7.30
N ILE A 110 12.87 11.62 -6.83
CA ILE A 110 11.77 11.06 -6.02
C ILE A 110 11.05 9.97 -6.82
N SER A 111 10.68 10.22 -8.07
CA SER A 111 10.01 9.24 -8.93
C SER A 111 10.86 7.99 -9.15
N ILE A 112 12.19 8.14 -9.34
CA ILE A 112 13.12 7.01 -9.47
C ILE A 112 13.15 6.18 -8.17
N ALA A 113 13.27 6.83 -7.01
CA ALA A 113 13.29 6.15 -5.72
C ALA A 113 11.96 5.41 -5.44
N THR A 114 10.82 6.02 -5.77
CA THR A 114 9.50 5.40 -5.68
C THR A 114 9.39 4.15 -6.56
N LYS A 115 9.85 4.22 -7.82
CA LYS A 115 9.88 3.05 -8.72
C LYS A 115 10.76 1.92 -8.17
N GLN A 116 11.90 2.27 -7.55
CA GLN A 116 12.75 1.28 -6.90
C GLN A 116 12.06 0.60 -5.71
N CYS A 117 11.25 1.34 -4.94
CA CYS A 117 10.42 0.74 -3.90
C CYS A 117 9.43 -0.29 -4.47
N PHE A 118 8.78 0.00 -5.60
CA PHE A 118 7.89 -0.96 -6.28
C PHE A 118 8.63 -2.23 -6.74
N VAL A 119 9.82 -2.08 -7.31
CA VAL A 119 10.64 -3.24 -7.71
C VAL A 119 11.01 -4.08 -6.50
N ASP A 120 11.48 -3.47 -5.43
CA ASP A 120 11.83 -4.18 -4.19
C ASP A 120 10.65 -4.92 -3.59
N SER A 121 9.49 -4.27 -3.57
CA SER A 121 8.26 -4.87 -3.05
C SER A 121 7.86 -6.10 -3.86
N SER A 122 7.92 -6.01 -5.20
CA SER A 122 7.64 -7.13 -6.10
C SER A 122 8.61 -8.28 -5.88
N GLN A 123 9.92 -8.02 -5.81
CA GLN A 123 10.95 -9.04 -5.60
C GLN A 123 10.84 -9.73 -4.25
N LYS A 124 10.38 -9.02 -3.22
CA LYS A 124 10.21 -9.55 -1.86
C LYS A 124 8.81 -10.11 -1.60
N HIS A 125 7.95 -10.14 -2.62
CA HIS A 125 6.53 -10.52 -2.51
C HIS A 125 5.81 -9.77 -1.36
N LEU A 126 6.23 -8.52 -1.12
CA LEU A 126 5.61 -7.69 -0.09
C LEU A 126 4.27 -7.18 -0.61
N PRO A 127 3.24 -7.28 0.22
CA PRO A 127 1.95 -6.70 -0.09
C PRO A 127 2.07 -5.17 -0.12
N ILE A 128 1.65 -4.55 -1.23
CA ILE A 128 1.69 -3.10 -1.43
C ILE A 128 0.30 -2.50 -1.19
N TYR A 129 0.23 -1.45 -0.39
CA TYR A 129 -0.89 -0.51 -0.47
C TYR A 129 -0.73 0.33 -1.74
N PHE A 130 -1.81 0.61 -2.45
CA PHE A 130 -1.80 1.51 -3.62
C PHE A 130 -1.59 2.97 -3.17
N GLN A 131 -0.52 3.21 -2.44
CA GLN A 131 -0.17 4.50 -1.87
C GLN A 131 1.33 4.66 -1.89
N THR A 132 1.78 5.84 -2.30
CA THR A 132 3.18 6.25 -2.21
C THR A 132 3.31 7.36 -1.19
N GLY A 133 4.54 7.63 -0.78
CA GLY A 133 4.82 8.77 0.07
C GLY A 133 6.29 9.15 0.03
N VAL A 134 6.58 10.27 0.68
CA VAL A 134 7.95 10.76 0.84
C VAL A 134 8.20 11.21 2.26
N ILE A 135 9.47 11.23 2.67
CA ILE A 135 9.91 11.78 3.94
C ILE A 135 10.71 13.03 3.65
N VAL A 136 10.24 14.16 4.17
CA VAL A 136 10.93 15.45 4.07
C VAL A 136 11.57 15.78 5.43
N PRO A 137 12.90 15.95 5.49
CA PRO A 137 13.58 16.26 6.74
C PRO A 137 13.05 17.55 7.37
N LEU A 138 12.78 17.54 8.67
CA LEU A 138 12.33 18.72 9.41
C LEU A 138 13.25 19.92 9.22
N LYS A 139 14.56 19.66 9.11
CA LYS A 139 15.55 20.71 8.80
C LYS A 139 15.25 21.38 7.46
N ASN A 140 14.97 20.61 6.40
CA ASN A 140 14.66 21.16 5.09
C ASN A 140 13.40 22.02 5.12
N ILE A 141 12.39 21.56 5.87
CA ILE A 141 11.12 22.29 6.04
C ILE A 141 11.36 23.62 6.74
N ARG A 142 12.14 23.65 7.82
CA ARG A 142 12.52 24.88 8.52
C ARG A 142 13.33 25.85 7.66
N ASP A 143 14.12 25.32 6.73
CA ASP A 143 14.90 26.10 5.76
C ASP A 143 14.05 26.54 4.54
N GLY A 144 12.74 26.23 4.50
CA GLY A 144 11.82 26.55 3.40
C GLY A 144 11.96 25.65 2.17
N ARG A 145 12.70 24.55 2.25
CA ARG A 145 12.94 23.57 1.18
C ARG A 145 11.92 22.42 1.27
N PHE A 146 10.67 22.75 1.02
CA PHE A 146 9.51 21.89 1.28
C PHE A 146 9.41 20.66 0.35
N THR A 147 10.03 20.69 -0.82
CA THR A 147 9.97 19.61 -1.83
C THR A 147 11.22 18.74 -1.88
N GLU A 148 12.22 19.01 -1.02
CA GLU A 148 13.46 18.24 -0.97
C GLU A 148 13.32 17.02 -0.03
N ALA A 149 12.64 16.00 -0.52
CA ALA A 149 12.48 14.75 0.18
C ALA A 149 13.79 13.95 0.24
N SER A 150 14.10 13.37 1.39
CA SER A 150 15.26 12.49 1.59
C SER A 150 15.00 11.03 1.26
N MET A 151 13.74 10.61 1.33
CA MET A 151 13.31 9.23 1.07
C MET A 151 11.97 9.22 0.35
N ALA A 152 11.79 8.23 -0.53
CA ALA A 152 10.48 7.82 -1.02
C ALA A 152 10.10 6.50 -0.37
N PHE A 153 8.83 6.24 -0.14
CA PHE A 153 8.37 5.02 0.51
C PHE A 153 7.04 4.50 -0.03
N LEU A 154 6.80 3.22 0.27
CA LEU A 154 5.49 2.56 0.14
C LEU A 154 5.09 2.05 1.53
N PRO A 155 3.87 2.32 2.02
CA PRO A 155 3.31 1.62 3.16
C PRO A 155 3.21 0.13 2.84
N ILE A 156 3.56 -0.72 3.81
CA ILE A 156 3.51 -2.17 3.68
C ILE A 156 2.90 -2.79 4.93
N ASP A 157 2.38 -4.02 4.80
CA ASP A 157 1.99 -4.79 5.97
C ASP A 157 3.25 -5.16 6.80
N ARG A 158 3.02 -5.48 8.06
CA ARG A 158 4.09 -5.90 8.96
C ARG A 158 4.89 -7.05 8.33
N THR A 159 6.19 -6.84 8.22
CA THR A 159 7.15 -7.86 7.76
C THR A 159 8.27 -8.00 8.81
N GLY A 160 9.11 -9.02 8.64
CA GLY A 160 10.35 -9.13 9.40
C GLY A 160 11.29 -7.93 9.20
N GLU A 161 12.31 -7.80 10.04
CA GLU A 161 13.32 -6.75 9.92
C GLU A 161 14.08 -6.87 8.58
N ALA A 162 14.18 -5.74 7.88
CA ALA A 162 15.00 -5.62 6.67
C ALA A 162 15.58 -4.19 6.59
N PRO A 163 16.78 -4.01 6.02
CA PRO A 163 17.52 -2.75 6.07
C PRO A 163 16.84 -1.56 5.38
N ASN A 164 15.86 -1.81 4.54
CA ASN A 164 15.06 -0.78 3.85
C ASN A 164 13.60 -0.75 4.29
N ILE A 165 13.31 -1.24 5.49
CA ILE A 165 12.00 -1.14 6.14
C ILE A 165 12.14 -0.25 7.36
N LEU A 166 11.36 0.83 7.41
CA LEU A 166 11.23 1.74 8.53
C LEU A 166 9.94 1.42 9.28
N ARG A 167 10.03 1.27 10.58
CA ARG A 167 8.86 1.17 11.44
C ARG A 167 8.56 2.54 12.03
N LEU A 168 7.38 3.06 11.75
CA LEU A 168 6.81 4.21 12.46
C LEU A 168 6.10 3.70 13.72
N PRO A 169 6.38 4.25 14.91
CA PRO A 169 5.66 3.86 16.12
C PRO A 169 4.20 4.36 16.07
N ALA A 170 3.35 3.78 16.90
CA ALA A 170 2.09 4.43 17.23
C ALA A 170 2.37 5.71 18.03
N GLY A 171 1.57 6.77 17.79
CA GLY A 171 1.79 8.02 18.48
C GLY A 171 0.81 9.13 18.09
N THR A 172 0.95 10.27 18.76
CA THR A 172 0.16 11.47 18.46
C THR A 172 0.80 12.22 17.30
N CYS A 173 -0.01 12.59 16.32
CA CYS A 173 0.45 13.27 15.12
C CYS A 173 -0.37 14.54 14.86
N ALA A 174 0.31 15.58 14.38
CA ALA A 174 -0.32 16.73 13.76
C ALA A 174 -0.41 16.49 12.26
N CYS A 175 -1.59 16.59 11.70
CA CYS A 175 -1.88 16.25 10.32
C CYS A 175 -2.55 17.43 9.60
N ILE A 176 -2.29 17.54 8.29
CA ILE A 176 -2.96 18.47 7.40
C ILE A 176 -3.10 17.84 6.02
N TYR A 177 -4.22 18.10 5.34
CA TYR A 177 -4.38 17.75 3.93
C TYR A 177 -4.01 18.94 3.05
N HIS A 178 -3.01 18.73 2.20
CA HIS A 178 -2.66 19.66 1.13
C HIS A 178 -3.46 19.29 -0.12
N VAL A 179 -4.21 20.25 -0.65
CA VAL A 179 -4.96 20.10 -1.91
C VAL A 179 -4.29 20.96 -2.96
N GLY A 180 -3.89 20.39 -4.09
CA GLY A 180 -3.23 21.07 -5.20
C GLY A 180 -1.89 20.46 -5.60
N ASP A 181 -1.18 21.18 -6.43
CA ASP A 181 0.11 20.78 -6.97
C ASP A 181 1.21 20.66 -5.90
N TYR A 182 2.17 19.80 -6.14
CA TYR A 182 3.26 19.56 -5.18
C TYR A 182 4.16 20.79 -4.93
N PRO A 183 4.46 21.65 -5.91
CA PRO A 183 5.21 22.89 -5.67
C PRO A 183 4.56 23.82 -4.63
N SER A 184 3.25 23.83 -4.51
CA SER A 184 2.52 24.69 -3.57
C SER A 184 2.42 24.14 -2.13
N ILE A 185 2.96 22.95 -1.87
CA ILE A 185 2.85 22.23 -0.58
C ILE A 185 3.36 23.05 0.62
N GLY A 186 4.29 23.97 0.37
CA GLY A 186 4.84 24.86 1.39
C GLY A 186 3.81 25.70 2.15
N ARG A 187 2.65 26.01 1.55
CA ARG A 187 1.57 26.71 2.24
C ARG A 187 0.98 25.88 3.38
N SER A 188 0.81 24.58 3.16
CA SER A 188 0.30 23.64 4.16
C SER A 188 1.31 23.37 5.26
N TYR A 189 2.60 23.28 4.91
CA TYR A 189 3.66 23.18 5.92
C TYR A 189 3.68 24.38 6.86
N ARG A 190 3.59 25.61 6.33
CA ARG A 190 3.56 26.81 7.17
C ARG A 190 2.38 26.78 8.14
N LYS A 191 1.16 26.49 7.65
CA LYS A 191 -0.03 26.36 8.51
C LYS A 191 0.18 25.33 9.62
N LEU A 192 0.77 24.18 9.29
CA LEU A 192 1.00 23.10 10.26
C LEU A 192 2.06 23.49 11.31
N LEU A 193 3.15 24.15 10.90
CA LEU A 193 4.18 24.66 11.81
C LEU A 193 3.61 25.75 12.75
N ASP A 194 2.85 26.70 12.19
CA ASP A 194 2.22 27.79 12.95
C ASP A 194 1.22 27.24 13.98
N TYR A 195 0.42 26.25 13.58
CA TYR A 195 -0.52 25.57 14.48
C TYR A 195 0.22 24.88 15.63
N CYS A 196 1.25 24.11 15.34
CA CYS A 196 2.04 23.41 16.37
C CYS A 196 2.64 24.41 17.36
N ALA A 197 3.20 25.52 16.86
CA ALA A 197 3.77 26.56 17.71
C ALA A 197 2.71 27.24 18.59
N ALA A 198 1.55 27.58 18.01
CA ALA A 198 0.46 28.27 18.74
C ALA A 198 -0.21 27.39 19.82
N HIS A 199 -0.18 26.07 19.66
CA HIS A 199 -0.82 25.12 20.58
C HIS A 199 0.16 24.33 21.45
N ASN A 200 1.41 24.77 21.56
CA ASN A 200 2.45 24.12 22.36
C ASN A 200 2.71 22.64 22.01
N TRP A 201 2.67 22.31 20.71
CA TRP A 201 3.07 21.03 20.20
C TRP A 201 4.54 21.06 19.75
N SER A 202 5.37 20.19 20.30
CA SER A 202 6.76 19.98 19.88
C SER A 202 6.80 18.94 18.76
N ILE A 203 7.32 19.31 17.59
CA ILE A 203 7.53 18.37 16.48
C ILE A 203 8.77 17.53 16.76
N VAL A 204 8.61 16.21 16.80
CA VAL A 204 9.66 15.24 17.18
C VAL A 204 10.08 14.32 16.04
N SER A 205 9.59 14.56 14.81
CA SER A 205 9.92 13.74 13.64
C SER A 205 10.19 14.59 12.41
N ASP A 206 10.68 13.94 11.36
CA ASP A 206 10.57 14.43 9.99
C ASP A 206 9.11 14.40 9.53
N ALA A 207 8.79 15.05 8.40
CA ALA A 207 7.46 15.00 7.81
C ALA A 207 7.28 13.73 6.99
N TYR A 208 6.15 13.07 7.17
CA TYR A 208 5.70 11.97 6.35
C TYR A 208 4.56 12.46 5.46
N GLU A 209 4.80 12.47 4.16
CA GLU A 209 3.79 12.83 3.15
C GLU A 209 3.22 11.57 2.54
N PHE A 210 1.92 11.39 2.63
CA PHE A 210 1.19 10.28 2.01
C PHE A 210 0.38 10.80 0.82
N CYS A 211 0.69 10.32 -0.38
CA CYS A 211 -0.08 10.66 -1.58
C CYS A 211 -1.44 9.96 -1.52
N ILE A 212 -2.51 10.72 -1.34
CA ILE A 212 -3.88 10.20 -1.28
C ILE A 212 -4.52 10.24 -2.67
N ASN A 213 -4.39 11.35 -3.38
CA ASN A 213 -4.81 11.50 -4.76
C ASN A 213 -3.65 12.11 -5.55
N ASP A 214 -3.25 11.48 -6.65
CA ASP A 214 -2.10 11.87 -7.44
C ASP A 214 -2.32 11.65 -8.95
N TYR A 215 -1.28 11.76 -9.76
CA TYR A 215 -1.32 11.56 -11.21
C TYR A 215 -1.81 10.17 -11.66
N ILE A 216 -1.86 9.18 -10.78
CA ILE A 216 -2.40 7.84 -11.08
C ILE A 216 -3.93 7.88 -11.05
N THR A 217 -4.50 8.72 -10.19
CA THR A 217 -5.94 8.75 -9.89
C THR A 217 -6.66 9.97 -10.45
N SER A 218 -5.96 11.09 -10.73
CA SER A 218 -6.50 12.28 -11.39
C SER A 218 -5.52 12.85 -12.40
N ARG A 219 -6.08 13.46 -13.47
CA ARG A 219 -5.30 14.23 -14.46
C ARG A 219 -5.21 15.72 -14.11
N ASP A 220 -6.01 16.17 -13.17
CA ASP A 220 -6.03 17.56 -12.70
C ASP A 220 -5.19 17.68 -11.45
N GLU A 221 -4.07 18.42 -11.53
CA GLU A 221 -3.18 18.65 -10.40
C GLU A 221 -3.85 19.42 -9.26
N ASN A 222 -4.90 20.20 -9.53
CA ASN A 222 -5.69 20.87 -8.51
C ASN A 222 -6.50 19.88 -7.65
N GLU A 223 -6.66 18.65 -8.11
CA GLU A 223 -7.31 17.58 -7.36
C GLU A 223 -6.34 16.72 -6.56
N TYR A 224 -5.04 16.93 -6.68
CA TYR A 224 -4.07 16.17 -5.90
C TYR A 224 -4.25 16.44 -4.42
N ILE A 225 -4.11 15.39 -3.62
CA ILE A 225 -4.26 15.45 -2.17
C ILE A 225 -3.10 14.71 -1.53
N THR A 226 -2.36 15.43 -0.69
CA THR A 226 -1.26 14.87 0.10
C THR A 226 -1.55 15.07 1.57
N LYS A 227 -1.60 13.98 2.35
CA LYS A 227 -1.67 14.05 3.82
C LYS A 227 -0.26 14.24 4.36
N ILE A 228 -0.01 15.36 5.04
CA ILE A 228 1.26 15.67 5.72
C ILE A 228 1.09 15.32 7.20
N VAL A 229 2.03 14.56 7.74
CA VAL A 229 2.00 14.05 9.11
C VAL A 229 3.31 14.34 9.82
N PHE A 230 3.24 14.96 11.00
CA PHE A 230 4.35 15.05 11.95
C PHE A 230 3.99 14.31 13.24
N TYR A 231 4.90 13.54 13.78
CA TYR A 231 4.78 13.12 15.18
C TYR A 231 5.05 14.31 16.09
N VAL A 232 4.19 14.46 17.08
CA VAL A 232 4.24 15.58 18.02
C VAL A 232 4.10 15.12 19.47
N GLU A 233 4.71 15.89 20.38
CA GLU A 233 4.56 15.74 21.81
C GLU A 233 4.04 17.02 22.39
N SER A 234 3.20 16.95 23.42
CA SER A 234 2.79 18.14 24.16
C SER A 234 4.03 18.75 24.81
N ALA A 235 4.37 20.00 24.46
CA ALA A 235 5.38 20.71 25.19
C ALA A 235 4.87 20.86 26.64
N ARG A 236 5.51 20.21 27.61
CA ARG A 236 5.17 20.37 29.03
C ARG A 236 5.36 21.85 29.38
N PRO A 237 4.43 22.40 30.18
CA PRO A 237 4.59 23.75 30.66
C PRO A 237 5.85 23.94 31.49
#